data_4191abb0fdbb4da14c6e351f2400b585
#
_entry.id   4191abb0fdbb4da14c6e351f2400b585
#
_cell.length_a   1.000
_cell.length_b   1.000
_cell.length_c   1.000
_cell.angle_alpha   90.00
_cell.angle_beta   90.00
_cell.angle_gamma   90.00
#
_symmetry.space_group_name_H-M   'P 1'
#
loop_
_entity.id
_entity.type
_entity.pdbx_description
1 polymer ?
#
loop_
_entity_poly.entity_id
_entity_poly.type
_entity_poly.pdbx_seq_one_letter_code
_entity_poly.pdbx_strand_id
1 'polypeptide(L)'
;DPEDFWVRYKDVTTVGGKSVDLKIEVTDWKTQNDESKPLPSSADMFGHDNNSAHLGYAIGFSYKKTGVVMFSGFKWVKFKYTFLYNGTNTKAPFTGFATFQDIDQNQYVTITDGMDNIVNTSYIGGSDGNTWCEPDGWTYKAIKDQNASSDQDSFDKTCISLYVKDM
;
A
#
# COMPACT_ATOMS: atom_id res chain seq x y z
N ASP A 1 -2.34 15.95 12.37
CA ASP A 1 -3.69 15.56 11.97
C ASP A 1 -3.57 14.59 10.77
N PRO A 2 -4.29 13.44 10.74
CA PRO A 2 -4.21 12.51 9.60
C PRO A 2 -4.53 13.16 8.26
N GLU A 3 -5.38 14.16 8.25
CA GLU A 3 -5.80 14.88 7.05
C GLU A 3 -4.65 15.58 6.32
N ASP A 4 -3.49 15.75 6.98
CA ASP A 4 -2.31 16.40 6.41
C ASP A 4 -1.33 15.41 5.77
N PHE A 5 -1.57 14.10 5.89
CA PHE A 5 -0.66 13.09 5.37
C PHE A 5 -1.16 12.50 4.06
N TRP A 6 -0.73 13.10 2.96
CA TRP A 6 -1.03 12.62 1.63
C TRP A 6 0.09 12.94 0.64
N VAL A 7 0.12 12.17 -0.42
CA VAL A 7 0.97 12.41 -1.59
C VAL A 7 0.10 12.38 -2.85
N ARG A 8 0.45 13.15 -3.84
CA ARG A 8 -0.18 13.14 -5.16
C ARG A 8 0.87 12.87 -6.23
N TYR A 9 0.76 11.71 -6.84
CA TYR A 9 1.54 11.32 -8.01
C TYR A 9 0.84 11.82 -9.26
N LYS A 10 1.56 12.61 -10.05
CA LYS A 10 1.01 13.20 -11.28
C LYS A 10 1.16 12.26 -12.45
N ASP A 11 0.20 12.30 -13.37
CA ASP A 11 0.27 11.63 -14.67
C ASP A 11 0.52 10.11 -14.57
N VAL A 12 -0.13 9.44 -13.61
CA VAL A 12 0.07 8.01 -13.39
C VAL A 12 -0.58 7.14 -14.46
N THR A 13 -1.62 7.65 -15.12
CA THR A 13 -2.36 6.96 -16.18
C THR A 13 -3.18 7.93 -17.00
N THR A 14 -3.92 7.39 -17.99
CA THR A 14 -4.84 8.16 -18.84
C THR A 14 -6.20 7.47 -18.89
N VAL A 15 -7.27 8.24 -18.68
CA VAL A 15 -8.66 7.80 -18.77
C VAL A 15 -9.42 8.70 -19.73
N GLY A 16 -10.00 8.12 -20.78
CA GLY A 16 -10.73 8.88 -21.81
C GLY A 16 -9.87 9.96 -22.50
N GLY A 17 -8.56 9.70 -22.66
CA GLY A 17 -7.61 10.65 -23.26
C GLY A 17 -7.17 11.78 -22.34
N LYS A 18 -7.59 11.78 -21.07
CA LYS A 18 -7.18 12.77 -20.06
C LYS A 18 -6.19 12.15 -19.08
N SER A 19 -5.15 12.90 -18.76
CA SER A 19 -4.19 12.50 -17.74
C SER A 19 -4.83 12.42 -16.35
N VAL A 20 -4.42 11.44 -15.57
CA VAL A 20 -4.94 11.13 -14.24
C VAL A 20 -3.82 11.06 -13.23
N ASP A 21 -4.04 11.67 -12.08
CA ASP A 21 -3.18 11.63 -10.91
C ASP A 21 -3.69 10.60 -9.91
N LEU A 22 -2.80 10.05 -9.09
CA LEU A 22 -3.15 9.25 -7.93
C LEU A 22 -2.84 10.02 -6.65
N LYS A 23 -3.86 10.25 -5.81
CA LYS A 23 -3.70 10.72 -4.45
C LYS A 23 -3.75 9.53 -3.49
N ILE A 24 -2.75 9.43 -2.60
CA ILE A 24 -2.70 8.45 -1.51
C ILE A 24 -2.74 9.25 -0.21
N GLU A 25 -3.72 8.95 0.63
CA GLU A 25 -3.96 9.62 1.91
C GLU A 25 -3.83 8.59 3.04
N VAL A 26 -3.13 8.95 4.12
CA VAL A 26 -3.20 8.20 5.39
C VAL A 26 -4.46 8.68 6.12
N THR A 27 -5.40 7.77 6.34
CA THR A 27 -6.70 8.13 6.95
C THR A 27 -6.83 7.67 8.39
N ASP A 28 -6.07 6.65 8.79
CA ASP A 28 -6.09 6.15 10.15
C ASP A 28 -4.86 5.27 10.42
N TRP A 29 -4.49 5.05 11.70
CA TRP A 29 -3.36 4.21 12.08
C TRP A 29 -3.43 3.78 13.55
N LYS A 30 -2.66 2.73 13.87
CA LYS A 30 -2.41 2.29 15.24
C LYS A 30 -0.92 1.98 15.41
N THR A 31 -0.31 2.51 16.45
CA THR A 31 1.10 2.24 16.77
C THR A 31 1.26 0.93 17.53
N GLN A 32 2.44 0.32 17.45
CA GLN A 32 2.69 -0.96 18.13
C GLN A 32 2.74 -0.84 19.65
N ASN A 33 3.29 0.25 20.18
CA ASN A 33 3.66 0.37 21.59
C ASN A 33 2.74 1.26 22.41
N ASP A 34 1.99 2.17 21.80
CA ASP A 34 1.09 3.07 22.50
C ASP A 34 0.10 3.72 21.55
N GLU A 35 -1.17 3.49 21.81
CA GLU A 35 -2.27 4.01 21.00
C GLU A 35 -2.45 5.54 21.14
N SER A 36 -1.91 6.11 22.20
CA SER A 36 -2.05 7.54 22.55
C SER A 36 -0.97 8.43 21.96
N LYS A 37 0.09 7.86 21.39
CA LYS A 37 1.17 8.67 20.83
C LYS A 37 0.76 9.32 19.53
N PRO A 38 0.94 10.64 19.40
CA PRO A 38 0.74 11.33 18.14
C PRO A 38 1.69 10.75 17.07
N LEU A 39 1.29 10.86 15.80
CA LEU A 39 2.23 10.61 14.72
C LEU A 39 3.50 11.46 14.92
N PRO A 40 4.67 10.90 14.62
CA PRO A 40 5.90 11.68 14.63
C PRO A 40 5.79 12.85 13.66
N SER A 41 6.63 13.85 13.86
CA SER A 41 6.72 14.99 12.95
C SER A 41 6.99 14.53 11.52
N SER A 42 6.68 15.34 10.54
CA SER A 42 6.91 15.01 9.12
C SER A 42 8.37 14.66 8.83
N ALA A 43 9.32 15.19 9.57
CA ALA A 43 10.73 14.89 9.46
C ALA A 43 11.04 13.46 9.90
N ASP A 44 10.36 12.98 10.94
CA ASP A 44 10.55 11.63 11.47
C ASP A 44 9.85 10.56 10.60
N MET A 45 8.84 10.97 9.84
CA MET A 45 8.09 10.06 8.96
C MET A 45 8.87 9.65 7.70
N PHE A 46 9.81 10.45 7.25
CA PHE A 46 10.54 10.21 6.02
C PHE A 46 11.90 9.52 6.24
N GLY A 47 12.22 9.13 7.47
CA GLY A 47 13.30 8.21 7.80
C GLY A 47 14.62 8.52 7.08
N HIS A 48 15.19 9.70 7.31
CA HIS A 48 16.44 10.06 6.66
C HIS A 48 17.68 9.37 7.25
N ASP A 49 17.54 8.65 8.35
CA ASP A 49 18.66 7.91 8.93
C ASP A 49 18.42 6.41 8.84
N ASN A 50 19.32 5.73 8.14
CA ASN A 50 19.46 4.27 8.19
C ASN A 50 19.78 3.73 9.60
N ASN A 51 19.65 4.54 10.61
CA ASN A 51 19.89 4.19 11.99
C ASN A 51 18.55 3.80 12.65
N SER A 52 18.14 2.58 12.40
CA SER A 52 16.90 1.98 12.88
C SER A 52 16.62 2.08 14.39
N ALA A 53 17.59 2.51 15.18
CA ALA A 53 17.46 2.67 16.62
C ALA A 53 16.62 3.88 17.06
N HIS A 54 16.36 4.83 16.17
CA HIS A 54 15.64 6.06 16.48
C HIS A 54 14.29 6.23 15.76
N LEU A 55 13.96 5.33 14.84
CA LEU A 55 12.72 5.39 14.09
C LEU A 55 11.61 4.71 14.89
N GLY A 56 10.92 5.48 15.70
CA GLY A 56 9.73 4.99 16.36
C GLY A 56 8.64 4.60 15.35
N TYR A 57 8.39 5.45 14.35
CA TYR A 57 7.31 5.29 13.36
C TYR A 57 7.71 5.96 12.05
N ALA A 58 7.49 5.29 10.93
CA ALA A 58 7.78 5.86 9.61
C ALA A 58 6.79 5.37 8.54
N ILE A 59 6.31 6.28 7.72
CA ILE A 59 5.58 5.99 6.48
C ILE A 59 6.38 6.62 5.34
N GLY A 60 6.79 5.79 4.38
CA GLY A 60 7.53 6.23 3.21
C GLY A 60 6.66 6.22 1.95
N PHE A 61 6.73 7.30 1.17
CA PHE A 61 6.18 7.36 -0.17
C PHE A 61 7.30 7.29 -1.20
N SER A 62 7.16 6.44 -2.20
CA SER A 62 8.17 6.36 -3.26
C SER A 62 8.19 7.62 -4.10
N TYR A 63 9.38 8.14 -4.40
CA TYR A 63 9.56 9.19 -5.40
C TYR A 63 9.90 8.64 -6.79
N LYS A 64 10.24 7.35 -6.88
CA LYS A 64 10.61 6.67 -8.14
C LYS A 64 9.47 5.85 -8.72
N LYS A 65 8.55 5.39 -7.90
CA LYS A 65 7.40 4.56 -8.28
C LYS A 65 6.16 5.08 -7.57
N THR A 66 5.01 4.90 -8.18
CA THR A 66 3.74 5.27 -7.56
C THR A 66 3.40 4.28 -6.45
N GLY A 67 3.32 4.74 -5.21
CA GLY A 67 2.86 3.91 -4.10
C GLY A 67 3.54 4.19 -2.77
N VAL A 68 3.15 3.44 -1.77
CA VAL A 68 3.78 3.39 -0.46
C VAL A 68 4.96 2.42 -0.53
N VAL A 69 6.12 2.84 -0.05
CA VAL A 69 7.34 2.02 -0.11
C VAL A 69 7.62 1.34 1.20
N MET A 70 7.33 2.01 2.31
CA MET A 70 7.73 1.51 3.62
C MET A 70 6.89 2.16 4.73
N PHE A 71 6.58 1.38 5.73
CA PHE A 71 6.18 1.88 7.05
C PHE A 71 6.74 0.98 8.14
N SER A 72 7.00 1.54 9.30
CA SER A 72 7.50 0.81 10.47
C SER A 72 6.95 1.39 11.76
N GLY A 73 6.97 0.62 12.84
CA GLY A 73 6.49 1.05 14.16
C GLY A 73 4.96 1.11 14.30
N PHE A 74 4.22 0.77 13.26
CA PHE A 74 2.76 0.71 13.28
C PHE A 74 2.28 -0.74 13.43
N LYS A 75 1.17 -0.90 14.13
CA LYS A 75 0.41 -2.14 14.13
C LYS A 75 -0.39 -2.28 12.83
N TRP A 76 -0.94 -1.17 12.37
CA TRP A 76 -1.57 -1.05 11.06
C TRP A 76 -1.65 0.43 10.65
N VAL A 77 -1.75 0.66 9.35
CA VAL A 77 -2.01 1.97 8.73
C VAL A 77 -3.09 1.80 7.68
N LYS A 78 -4.05 2.72 7.65
CA LYS A 78 -5.12 2.76 6.66
C LYS A 78 -4.81 3.82 5.62
N PHE A 79 -4.81 3.40 4.36
CA PHE A 79 -4.62 4.26 3.21
C PHE A 79 -5.90 4.39 2.40
N LYS A 80 -6.13 5.58 1.85
CA LYS A 80 -7.15 5.83 0.85
C LYS A 80 -6.49 6.22 -0.47
N TYR A 81 -6.84 5.52 -1.52
CA TYR A 81 -6.39 5.79 -2.88
C TYR A 81 -7.51 6.49 -3.64
N THR A 82 -7.19 7.60 -4.29
CA THR A 82 -8.17 8.37 -5.09
C THR A 82 -7.52 8.77 -6.41
N PHE A 83 -8.15 8.37 -7.51
CA PHE A 83 -7.75 8.80 -8.84
C PHE A 83 -8.46 10.11 -9.18
N LEU A 84 -7.70 11.08 -9.68
CA LEU A 84 -8.18 12.44 -9.97
C LEU A 84 -7.72 12.85 -11.37
N TYR A 85 -8.57 13.54 -12.11
CA TYR A 85 -8.09 14.17 -13.34
C TYR A 85 -6.98 15.17 -13.02
N ASN A 86 -5.91 15.15 -13.83
CA ASN A 86 -4.70 15.95 -13.61
C ASN A 86 -5.05 17.42 -13.37
N GLY A 87 -4.43 18.00 -12.33
CA GLY A 87 -4.60 19.39 -11.93
C GLY A 87 -5.98 19.74 -11.34
N THR A 88 -6.86 18.75 -11.10
CA THR A 88 -8.21 18.98 -10.54
C THR A 88 -8.43 18.14 -9.26
N ASN A 89 -9.54 18.37 -8.58
CA ASN A 89 -10.02 17.50 -7.50
C ASN A 89 -11.21 16.63 -7.95
N THR A 90 -11.47 16.57 -9.26
CA THR A 90 -12.54 15.75 -9.82
C THR A 90 -12.05 14.30 -9.92
N LYS A 91 -12.82 13.38 -9.35
CA LYS A 91 -12.54 11.95 -9.45
C LYS A 91 -12.52 11.48 -10.89
N ALA A 92 -11.58 10.64 -11.24
CA ALA A 92 -11.48 9.94 -12.51
C ALA A 92 -11.81 8.46 -12.26
N PRO A 93 -12.66 7.81 -13.06
CA PRO A 93 -12.90 6.38 -12.95
C PRO A 93 -11.62 5.64 -13.33
N PHE A 94 -11.12 4.82 -12.43
CA PHE A 94 -9.93 4.02 -12.67
C PHE A 94 -10.30 2.56 -12.87
N THR A 95 -9.74 1.95 -13.90
CA THR A 95 -9.78 0.51 -14.13
C THR A 95 -8.36 0.01 -14.32
N GLY A 96 -7.94 -0.96 -13.53
CA GLY A 96 -6.57 -1.47 -13.57
C GLY A 96 -6.23 -2.38 -12.41
N PHE A 97 -4.93 -2.51 -12.14
CA PHE A 97 -4.43 -3.38 -11.09
C PHE A 97 -3.91 -2.57 -9.90
N ALA A 98 -4.28 -3.00 -8.69
CA ALA A 98 -3.63 -2.63 -7.44
C ALA A 98 -2.84 -3.84 -6.94
N THR A 99 -1.51 -3.72 -6.88
CA THR A 99 -0.63 -4.80 -6.47
C THR A 99 -0.03 -4.50 -5.11
N PHE A 100 -0.17 -5.44 -4.19
CA PHE A 100 0.45 -5.43 -2.88
C PHE A 100 1.58 -6.45 -2.89
N GLN A 101 2.74 -6.01 -2.48
CA GLN A 101 3.98 -6.77 -2.53
C GLN A 101 4.55 -6.92 -1.12
N ASP A 102 5.37 -7.95 -0.93
CA ASP A 102 6.08 -8.17 0.32
C ASP A 102 5.15 -8.40 1.52
N ILE A 103 4.11 -9.22 1.30
CA ILE A 103 3.19 -9.65 2.37
C ILE A 103 3.80 -10.90 3.00
N ASP A 104 4.65 -10.72 3.99
CA ASP A 104 5.36 -11.78 4.69
C ASP A 104 5.32 -11.63 6.21
N GLN A 105 5.89 -12.56 6.97
CA GLN A 105 6.12 -12.44 8.42
C GLN A 105 4.94 -11.87 9.24
N ASN A 106 3.77 -12.49 9.16
CA ASN A 106 2.56 -12.04 9.85
C ASN A 106 1.99 -10.69 9.35
N GLN A 107 2.44 -10.21 8.21
CA GLN A 107 1.83 -9.06 7.54
C GLN A 107 0.50 -9.44 6.89
N TYR A 108 -0.35 -8.45 6.71
CA TYR A 108 -1.61 -8.61 6.00
C TYR A 108 -2.07 -7.30 5.35
N VAL A 109 -2.89 -7.44 4.34
CA VAL A 109 -3.60 -6.33 3.69
C VAL A 109 -5.09 -6.59 3.82
N THR A 110 -5.84 -5.62 4.32
CA THR A 110 -7.31 -5.68 4.40
C THR A 110 -7.91 -4.59 3.53
N ILE A 111 -8.82 -4.98 2.64
CA ILE A 111 -9.64 -4.04 1.87
C ILE A 111 -10.87 -3.71 2.72
N THR A 112 -11.05 -2.43 3.02
CA THR A 112 -12.12 -1.96 3.92
C THR A 112 -13.19 -1.15 3.19
N ASP A 113 -12.96 -0.78 1.92
CA ASP A 113 -13.89 -0.03 1.10
C ASP A 113 -13.65 -0.33 -0.39
N GLY A 114 -14.65 -0.09 -1.23
CA GLY A 114 -14.53 -0.31 -2.67
C GLY A 114 -14.53 -1.78 -3.11
N MET A 115 -14.96 -2.71 -2.26
CA MET A 115 -14.98 -4.15 -2.56
C MET A 115 -15.81 -4.47 -3.79
N ASP A 116 -16.91 -3.76 -4.02
CA ASP A 116 -17.79 -3.95 -5.18
C ASP A 116 -17.09 -3.62 -6.52
N ASN A 117 -15.99 -2.88 -6.46
CA ASN A 117 -15.17 -2.54 -7.62
C ASN A 117 -14.09 -3.58 -7.92
N ILE A 118 -13.87 -4.55 -7.04
CA ILE A 118 -12.87 -5.61 -7.21
C ILE A 118 -13.52 -6.76 -7.98
N VAL A 119 -13.08 -6.96 -9.21
CA VAL A 119 -13.66 -7.99 -10.09
C VAL A 119 -12.82 -9.26 -10.16
N ASN A 120 -11.56 -9.21 -9.74
CA ASN A 120 -10.69 -10.39 -9.68
C ASN A 120 -9.53 -10.17 -8.70
N THR A 121 -9.09 -11.28 -8.10
CA THR A 121 -7.87 -11.35 -7.29
C THR A 121 -6.95 -12.39 -7.90
N SER A 122 -5.70 -12.01 -8.14
CA SER A 122 -4.66 -12.90 -8.65
C SER A 122 -3.50 -12.93 -7.65
N TYR A 123 -3.00 -14.12 -7.38
CA TYR A 123 -1.76 -14.29 -6.63
C TYR A 123 -0.61 -14.39 -7.65
N ILE A 124 0.43 -13.62 -7.41
CA ILE A 124 1.67 -13.72 -8.17
C ILE A 124 2.44 -14.86 -7.49
N GLY A 125 2.46 -16.02 -8.10
CA GLY A 125 3.19 -17.18 -7.57
C GLY A 125 4.68 -17.12 -7.93
N GLY A 126 5.50 -17.86 -7.20
CA GLY A 126 6.88 -18.11 -7.61
C GLY A 126 6.98 -19.02 -8.85
N SER A 127 8.18 -19.38 -9.22
CA SER A 127 8.46 -20.26 -10.38
C SER A 127 7.79 -21.63 -10.29
N ASP A 128 7.48 -22.09 -9.06
CA ASP A 128 6.73 -23.32 -8.78
C ASP A 128 5.19 -23.12 -8.78
N GLY A 129 4.72 -21.92 -9.08
CA GLY A 129 3.30 -21.54 -9.06
C GLY A 129 2.67 -21.40 -7.67
N ASN A 130 3.46 -21.54 -6.60
CA ASN A 130 2.95 -21.43 -5.24
C ASN A 130 2.93 -19.98 -4.78
N THR A 131 1.95 -19.64 -3.93
CA THR A 131 1.88 -18.38 -3.18
C THR A 131 2.04 -18.63 -1.68
N TRP A 132 2.52 -17.61 -0.97
CA TRP A 132 2.59 -17.59 0.51
C TRP A 132 1.53 -16.69 1.12
N CYS A 133 0.56 -16.26 0.35
CA CYS A 133 -0.57 -15.47 0.80
C CYS A 133 -1.87 -16.28 0.71
N GLU A 134 -2.76 -16.09 1.67
CA GLU A 134 -4.10 -16.67 1.65
C GLU A 134 -5.17 -15.61 1.94
N PRO A 135 -6.38 -15.75 1.37
CA PRO A 135 -7.49 -14.89 1.70
C PRO A 135 -8.21 -15.36 2.96
N ASP A 136 -8.68 -14.38 3.73
CA ASP A 136 -9.64 -14.54 4.81
C ASP A 136 -10.68 -13.41 4.66
N GLY A 137 -11.72 -13.66 3.88
CA GLY A 137 -12.62 -12.62 3.39
C GLY A 137 -11.86 -11.61 2.52
N TRP A 138 -11.90 -10.33 2.90
CA TRP A 138 -11.17 -9.23 2.25
C TRP A 138 -9.81 -8.94 2.90
N THR A 139 -9.33 -9.83 3.73
CA THR A 139 -7.97 -9.78 4.29
C THR A 139 -7.11 -10.82 3.58
N TYR A 140 -5.95 -10.37 3.12
CA TYR A 140 -4.93 -11.21 2.49
C TYR A 140 -3.74 -11.24 3.42
N LYS A 141 -3.40 -12.39 3.95
CA LYS A 141 -2.37 -12.56 4.99
C LYS A 141 -1.28 -13.53 4.58
N ALA A 142 -0.10 -13.33 5.12
CA ALA A 142 1.00 -14.28 4.98
C ALA A 142 0.69 -15.60 5.69
N ILE A 143 0.95 -16.73 5.02
CA ILE A 143 0.81 -18.08 5.58
C ILE A 143 2.14 -18.67 6.03
N LYS A 144 3.23 -17.99 5.77
CA LYS A 144 4.58 -18.39 6.19
C LYS A 144 5.27 -17.25 6.92
N ASP A 145 5.89 -17.61 8.04
CA ASP A 145 6.79 -16.72 8.77
C ASP A 145 8.20 -16.76 8.14
N GLN A 146 8.27 -16.43 6.86
CA GLN A 146 9.51 -16.35 6.10
C GLN A 146 9.60 -14.96 5.51
N ASN A 147 10.74 -14.32 5.74
CA ASN A 147 11.07 -13.08 5.06
C ASN A 147 11.16 -13.36 3.56
N ALA A 148 10.47 -12.58 2.74
CA ALA A 148 10.73 -12.54 1.32
C ALA A 148 12.19 -12.19 1.15
N SER A 149 12.98 -13.21 0.83
CA SER A 149 14.41 -13.02 0.69
C SER A 149 14.74 -12.15 -0.52
N SER A 150 15.97 -11.83 -0.70
CA SER A 150 16.47 -11.02 -1.82
C SER A 150 16.27 -11.66 -3.21
N ASP A 151 15.70 -12.86 -3.30
CA ASP A 151 15.42 -13.52 -4.58
C ASP A 151 14.00 -13.22 -5.08
N GLN A 152 13.87 -13.05 -6.39
CA GLN A 152 12.61 -12.70 -7.05
C GLN A 152 11.52 -13.75 -6.85
N ASP A 153 11.86 -15.03 -6.79
CA ASP A 153 10.91 -16.12 -6.62
C ASP A 153 10.17 -16.06 -5.27
N SER A 154 10.92 -15.83 -4.19
CA SER A 154 10.33 -15.65 -2.86
C SER A 154 9.49 -14.37 -2.79
N PHE A 155 9.95 -13.30 -3.42
CA PHE A 155 9.21 -12.04 -3.47
C PHE A 155 7.88 -12.19 -4.23
N ASP A 156 7.87 -12.89 -5.36
CA ASP A 156 6.66 -13.13 -6.15
C ASP A 156 5.61 -13.93 -5.36
N LYS A 157 6.05 -14.85 -4.49
CA LYS A 157 5.16 -15.64 -3.62
C LYS A 157 4.44 -14.81 -2.56
N THR A 158 4.95 -13.62 -2.26
CA THR A 158 4.38 -12.69 -1.26
C THR A 158 3.54 -11.58 -1.87
N CYS A 159 3.18 -11.69 -3.15
CA CYS A 159 2.45 -10.66 -3.88
C CYS A 159 1.02 -11.07 -4.19
N ILE A 160 0.11 -10.11 -4.08
CA ILE A 160 -1.26 -10.21 -4.59
C ILE A 160 -1.58 -9.04 -5.50
N SER A 161 -2.44 -9.26 -6.49
CA SER A 161 -2.90 -8.23 -7.40
C SER A 161 -4.42 -8.24 -7.49
N LEU A 162 -5.03 -7.11 -7.26
CA LEU A 162 -6.47 -6.92 -7.36
C LEU A 162 -6.77 -6.19 -8.67
N TYR A 163 -7.63 -6.77 -9.50
CA TYR A 163 -8.17 -6.05 -10.65
C TYR A 163 -9.39 -5.25 -10.19
N VAL A 164 -9.28 -3.93 -10.27
CA VAL A 164 -10.35 -3.00 -9.89
C VAL A 164 -10.96 -2.38 -11.13
N LYS A 165 -12.25 -2.10 -11.07
CA LYS A 165 -13.01 -1.51 -12.17
C LYS A 165 -13.85 -0.35 -11.66
N ASP A 166 -13.75 0.79 -12.35
CA ASP A 166 -14.55 2.00 -12.08
C ASP A 166 -14.44 2.53 -10.63
N MET A 167 -13.22 2.42 -10.05
CA MET A 167 -12.92 2.86 -8.70
C MET A 167 -12.79 4.39 -8.61
#